data_83f392089f8e37e9bf7219b3b2921b71
#
_entry.id   83f392089f8e37e9bf7219b3b2921b71
#
_cell.length_a   1.000
_cell.length_b   1.000
_cell.length_c   1.000
_cell.angle_alpha   90.00
_cell.angle_beta   90.00
_cell.angle_gamma   90.00
#
_symmetry.space_group_name_H-M   'P 1'
#
loop_
_entity.id
_entity.type
_entity.pdbx_description
1 polymer ?
#
loop_
_entity_poly.entity_id
_entity_poly.type
_entity_poly.pdbx_seq_one_letter_code
_entity_poly.pdbx_strand_id
1 'polypeptide(L)'
;MEFTERRYSVLLVSSSPKFNESMLALLPESRFYPVAAVSDVSSARRRLLESKYDIVIINAPLPDDFGTRLALNICDNSGTAVLLFVKAEHYPDINGRVSPFGVLVLPKPASSQTVSQSLQLLCGTRERLR
;
A
#
# COMPACT_ATOMS: atom_id res chain seq x y z
N MET A 1 18.24 4.31 -28.44
CA MET A 1 17.06 4.64 -27.69
C MET A 1 17.12 4.15 -26.26
N GLU A 2 16.80 5.02 -25.35
CA GLU A 2 16.83 4.64 -23.95
C GLU A 2 15.45 4.33 -23.43
N PHE A 3 15.37 3.29 -22.62
CA PHE A 3 14.17 3.04 -21.86
C PHE A 3 14.36 3.59 -20.47
N THR A 4 13.48 4.51 -20.11
CA THR A 4 13.43 4.96 -18.74
C THR A 4 12.34 4.16 -18.07
N GLU A 5 12.70 3.29 -17.16
CA GLU A 5 11.71 2.53 -16.43
C GLU A 5 10.92 3.46 -15.56
N ARG A 6 9.62 3.27 -15.57
CA ARG A 6 8.75 4.04 -14.70
C ARG A 6 9.00 3.66 -13.25
N ARG A 7 9.06 4.67 -12.40
CA ARG A 7 9.12 4.45 -10.96
C ARG A 7 7.75 4.77 -10.36
N TYR A 8 7.40 4.05 -9.32
CA TYR A 8 6.10 4.18 -8.69
C TYR A 8 6.26 4.82 -7.33
N SER A 9 5.48 5.87 -7.07
CA SER A 9 5.50 6.53 -5.78
C SER A 9 4.71 5.72 -4.77
N VAL A 10 5.21 5.63 -3.55
CA VAL A 10 4.62 4.81 -2.50
C VAL A 10 4.47 5.60 -1.22
N LEU A 11 3.31 5.48 -0.60
CA LEU A 11 3.09 5.98 0.76
C LEU A 11 2.93 4.77 1.67
N LEU A 12 3.81 4.66 2.65
CA LEU A 12 3.76 3.58 3.63
C LEU A 12 3.12 4.11 4.90
N VAL A 13 2.01 3.50 5.31
CA VAL A 13 1.26 3.90 6.50
C VAL A 13 1.38 2.81 7.54
N SER A 14 2.23 3.02 8.54
CA SER A 14 2.54 1.98 9.51
C SER A 14 3.21 2.58 10.72
N SER A 15 2.85 2.10 11.91
CA SER A 15 3.49 2.51 13.16
C SER A 15 4.49 1.48 13.66
N SER A 16 4.76 0.44 12.90
CA SER A 16 5.68 -0.63 13.30
C SER A 16 7.05 -0.45 12.64
N PRO A 17 8.10 -0.11 13.41
CA PRO A 17 9.43 0.03 12.84
C PRO A 17 9.92 -1.24 12.14
N LYS A 18 9.61 -2.39 12.70
CA LYS A 18 10.04 -3.66 12.14
C LYS A 18 9.36 -3.93 10.79
N PHE A 19 8.07 -3.68 10.70
CA PHE A 19 7.35 -3.82 9.45
C PHE A 19 7.92 -2.86 8.42
N ASN A 20 8.17 -1.62 8.83
CA ASN A 20 8.70 -0.60 7.92
C ASN A 20 10.05 -1.00 7.35
N GLU A 21 10.94 -1.50 8.20
CA GLU A 21 12.26 -1.93 7.75
C GLU A 21 12.14 -3.06 6.71
N SER A 22 11.31 -4.06 7.03
CA SER A 22 11.11 -5.17 6.11
C SER A 22 10.50 -4.73 4.80
N MET A 23 9.53 -3.82 4.86
CA MET A 23 8.86 -3.35 3.65
C MET A 23 9.78 -2.50 2.79
N LEU A 24 10.54 -1.60 3.41
CA LEU A 24 11.45 -0.74 2.65
C LEU A 24 12.50 -1.56 1.91
N ALA A 25 12.90 -2.70 2.44
CA ALA A 25 13.83 -3.58 1.76
C ALA A 25 13.25 -4.16 0.47
N LEU A 26 11.94 -4.15 0.33
CA LEU A 26 11.25 -4.66 -0.86
C LEU A 26 10.87 -3.55 -1.84
N LEU A 27 11.29 -2.31 -1.56
CA LEU A 27 10.95 -1.15 -2.38
C LEU A 27 12.22 -0.47 -2.88
N PRO A 28 12.98 -1.12 -3.77
CA PRO A 28 14.22 -0.52 -4.27
C PRO A 28 13.93 0.79 -5.02
N GLU A 29 14.82 1.75 -4.85
CA GLU A 29 14.66 3.09 -5.42
C GLU A 29 14.57 3.07 -6.94
N SER A 30 15.18 2.07 -7.56
CA SER A 30 15.12 1.95 -9.02
C SER A 30 13.72 1.74 -9.55
N ARG A 31 12.82 1.19 -8.73
CA ARG A 31 11.44 0.93 -9.13
C ARG A 31 10.44 1.78 -8.37
N PHE A 32 10.77 2.19 -7.14
CA PHE A 32 9.83 2.87 -6.26
C PHE A 32 10.44 4.16 -5.76
N TYR A 33 9.86 5.27 -6.19
CA TYR A 33 10.38 6.57 -5.80
C TYR A 33 9.36 7.67 -6.15
N PRO A 34 9.09 8.61 -5.27
CA PRO A 34 9.55 8.63 -3.88
C PRO A 34 8.78 7.65 -3.00
N VAL A 35 9.39 7.26 -1.90
CA VAL A 35 8.74 6.45 -0.89
C VAL A 35 8.68 7.29 0.38
N ALA A 36 7.46 7.60 0.81
CA ALA A 36 7.23 8.36 2.03
C ALA A 36 6.59 7.46 3.07
N ALA A 37 6.80 7.76 4.35
CA ALA A 37 6.23 6.96 5.42
C ALA A 37 5.56 7.86 6.45
N VAL A 38 4.40 7.44 6.91
CA VAL A 38 3.68 8.09 8.00
C VAL A 38 3.19 7.00 8.95
N SER A 39 2.84 7.38 10.18
CA SER A 39 2.59 6.39 11.22
C SER A 39 1.13 6.26 11.63
N ASP A 40 0.23 7.09 11.09
CA ASP A 40 -1.18 7.01 11.47
C ASP A 40 -2.07 7.48 10.32
N VAL A 41 -3.37 7.27 10.48
CA VAL A 41 -4.35 7.61 9.45
C VAL A 41 -4.42 9.12 9.23
N SER A 42 -4.38 9.88 10.30
CA SER A 42 -4.46 11.34 10.20
C SER A 42 -3.34 11.90 9.36
N SER A 43 -2.11 11.44 9.60
CA SER A 43 -0.95 11.88 8.82
C SER A 43 -1.05 11.43 7.38
N ALA A 44 -1.57 10.22 7.16
CA ALA A 44 -1.75 9.71 5.79
C ALA A 44 -2.73 10.59 5.02
N ARG A 45 -3.84 10.97 5.64
CA ARG A 45 -4.82 11.82 4.97
C ARG A 45 -4.24 13.17 4.61
N ARG A 46 -3.45 13.76 5.50
CA ARG A 46 -2.78 15.03 5.19
C ARG A 46 -1.82 14.89 4.02
N ARG A 47 -1.03 13.82 4.03
CA ARG A 47 -0.07 13.60 2.96
C ARG A 47 -0.76 13.41 1.61
N LEU A 48 -1.88 12.71 1.61
CA LEU A 48 -2.62 12.45 0.38
C LEU A 48 -3.30 13.71 -0.18
N LEU A 49 -3.53 14.71 0.65
CA LEU A 49 -4.00 16.00 0.18
C LEU A 49 -2.91 16.79 -0.53
N GLU A 50 -1.66 16.54 -0.15
CA GLU A 50 -0.51 17.27 -0.70
C GLU A 50 0.06 16.64 -1.96
N SER A 51 -0.01 15.32 -2.07
CA SER A 51 0.66 14.60 -3.14
C SER A 51 -0.14 13.38 -3.56
N LYS A 52 -0.02 13.02 -4.82
CA LYS A 52 -0.57 11.77 -5.31
C LYS A 52 0.47 10.66 -5.19
N TYR A 53 -0.01 9.46 -4.91
CA TYR A 53 0.84 8.28 -4.85
C TYR A 53 0.28 7.20 -5.74
N ASP A 54 1.15 6.42 -6.34
CA ASP A 54 0.72 5.29 -7.17
C ASP A 54 0.22 4.14 -6.30
N ILE A 55 0.88 3.92 -5.17
CA ILE A 55 0.59 2.80 -4.29
C ILE A 55 0.59 3.29 -2.84
N VAL A 56 -0.41 2.86 -2.08
CA VAL A 56 -0.43 3.10 -0.62
C VAL A 56 -0.43 1.75 0.07
N ILE A 57 0.54 1.56 0.96
CA ILE A 57 0.68 0.32 1.74
C ILE A 57 0.26 0.64 3.17
N ILE A 58 -0.74 -0.07 3.68
CA ILE A 58 -1.28 0.17 5.02
C ILE A 58 -1.06 -1.06 5.90
N ASN A 59 -0.42 -0.87 7.03
CA ASN A 59 -0.22 -1.93 8.02
C ASN A 59 -1.20 -1.74 9.17
N ALA A 60 -2.31 -2.45 9.14
CA ALA A 60 -3.35 -2.35 10.16
C ALA A 60 -3.01 -3.19 11.38
N PRO A 61 -3.41 -2.79 12.59
CA PRO A 61 -4.10 -1.55 12.90
C PRO A 61 -3.12 -0.39 13.06
N LEU A 62 -3.67 0.82 12.97
CA LEU A 62 -2.89 2.03 13.21
C LEU A 62 -3.27 2.63 14.56
N PRO A 63 -2.45 3.53 15.12
CA PRO A 63 -2.73 4.03 16.48
C PRO A 63 -4.07 4.77 16.60
N ASP A 64 -4.50 5.45 15.56
CA ASP A 64 -5.71 6.27 15.61
C ASP A 64 -6.91 5.65 14.91
N ASP A 65 -6.73 4.59 14.13
CA ASP A 65 -7.84 3.93 13.44
C ASP A 65 -7.32 2.60 12.88
N PHE A 66 -8.23 1.68 12.57
CA PHE A 66 -7.82 0.40 12.01
C PHE A 66 -7.15 0.56 10.64
N GLY A 67 -7.73 1.37 9.75
CA GLY A 67 -7.17 1.62 8.43
C GLY A 67 -8.05 1.18 7.28
N THR A 68 -9.11 0.44 7.55
CA THR A 68 -10.00 -0.08 6.50
C THR A 68 -10.71 1.05 5.76
N ARG A 69 -11.21 2.03 6.50
CA ARG A 69 -11.89 3.16 5.88
C ARG A 69 -10.95 3.99 5.03
N LEU A 70 -9.72 4.18 5.51
CA LEU A 70 -8.71 4.87 4.72
C LEU A 70 -8.49 4.14 3.40
N ALA A 71 -8.34 2.82 3.45
CA ALA A 71 -8.11 2.02 2.25
C ALA A 71 -9.24 2.18 1.24
N LEU A 72 -10.49 2.12 1.71
CA LEU A 72 -11.65 2.28 0.83
C LEU A 72 -11.72 3.67 0.22
N ASN A 73 -11.45 4.70 1.01
CA ASN A 73 -11.48 6.08 0.52
C ASN A 73 -10.44 6.31 -0.57
N ILE A 74 -9.25 5.74 -0.40
CA ILE A 74 -8.20 5.90 -1.39
C ILE A 74 -8.57 5.20 -2.69
N CYS A 75 -9.05 3.97 -2.61
CA CYS A 75 -9.44 3.22 -3.80
C CYS A 75 -10.57 3.89 -4.57
N ASP A 76 -11.48 4.54 -3.86
CA ASP A 76 -12.66 5.13 -4.47
C ASP A 76 -12.33 6.38 -5.28
N ASN A 77 -11.31 7.12 -4.91
CA ASN A 77 -11.16 8.48 -5.40
C ASN A 77 -10.01 8.74 -6.35
N SER A 78 -9.01 7.91 -6.43
CA SER A 78 -7.76 8.41 -6.98
C SER A 78 -7.11 7.54 -8.04
N GLY A 79 -7.59 6.37 -8.26
CA GLY A 79 -6.85 5.44 -9.10
C GLY A 79 -5.54 5.00 -8.47
N THR A 80 -5.35 5.22 -7.19
CA THR A 80 -4.21 4.75 -6.43
C THR A 80 -4.45 3.32 -6.00
N ALA A 81 -3.47 2.45 -6.16
CA ALA A 81 -3.58 1.07 -5.71
C ALA A 81 -3.34 1.00 -4.20
N VAL A 82 -4.07 0.13 -3.52
CA VAL A 82 -3.95 -0.01 -2.07
C VAL A 82 -3.64 -1.45 -1.70
N LEU A 83 -2.62 -1.62 -0.87
CA LEU A 83 -2.24 -2.90 -0.31
C LEU A 83 -2.41 -2.80 1.20
N LEU A 84 -3.32 -3.61 1.75
CA LEU A 84 -3.67 -3.55 3.17
C LEU A 84 -3.23 -4.83 3.86
N PHE A 85 -2.37 -4.69 4.88
CA PHE A 85 -1.92 -5.83 5.68
C PHE A 85 -2.74 -5.90 6.96
N VAL A 86 -3.27 -7.08 7.26
CA VAL A 86 -4.07 -7.30 8.48
C VAL A 86 -3.60 -8.56 9.18
N LYS A 87 -3.90 -8.70 10.46
CA LYS A 87 -3.62 -9.94 11.17
C LYS A 87 -4.37 -11.09 10.51
N ALA A 88 -3.75 -12.27 10.50
CA ALA A 88 -4.32 -13.43 9.82
C ALA A 88 -5.74 -13.73 10.30
N GLU A 89 -6.00 -13.53 11.60
CA GLU A 89 -7.33 -13.81 12.17
C GLU A 89 -8.42 -12.91 11.61
N HIS A 90 -8.06 -11.72 11.14
CA HIS A 90 -9.02 -10.76 10.58
C HIS A 90 -9.12 -10.84 9.07
N TYR A 91 -8.23 -11.61 8.45
CA TYR A 91 -8.14 -11.59 6.98
C TYR A 91 -9.43 -11.97 6.26
N PRO A 92 -10.10 -13.09 6.63
CA PRO A 92 -11.29 -13.47 5.84
C PRO A 92 -12.38 -12.41 5.86
N ASP A 93 -12.61 -11.83 7.05
CA ASP A 93 -13.66 -10.81 7.19
C ASP A 93 -13.29 -9.53 6.44
N ILE A 94 -12.09 -9.03 6.66
CA ILE A 94 -11.67 -7.79 6.04
C ILE A 94 -11.59 -7.95 4.51
N ASN A 95 -11.01 -9.06 4.04
CA ASN A 95 -10.90 -9.29 2.61
C ASN A 95 -12.27 -9.33 1.95
N GLY A 96 -13.23 -9.98 2.57
CA GLY A 96 -14.59 -10.04 2.03
C GLY A 96 -15.25 -8.68 1.94
N ARG A 97 -14.89 -7.77 2.85
CA ARG A 97 -15.51 -6.45 2.90
C ARG A 97 -14.88 -5.44 1.97
N VAL A 98 -13.58 -5.55 1.70
CA VAL A 98 -12.90 -4.49 0.96
C VAL A 98 -12.37 -4.92 -0.42
N SER A 99 -12.15 -6.20 -0.64
CA SER A 99 -11.62 -6.63 -1.94
C SER A 99 -12.56 -6.33 -3.10
N PRO A 100 -13.89 -6.35 -2.92
CA PRO A 100 -14.77 -5.97 -4.03
C PRO A 100 -14.57 -4.54 -4.51
N PHE A 101 -13.99 -3.70 -3.68
CA PHE A 101 -13.74 -2.29 -4.01
C PHE A 101 -12.33 -2.04 -4.52
N GLY A 102 -11.54 -3.10 -4.69
CA GLY A 102 -10.23 -2.98 -5.30
C GLY A 102 -9.05 -2.95 -4.33
N VAL A 103 -9.29 -3.12 -3.04
CA VAL A 103 -8.22 -3.18 -2.05
C VAL A 103 -7.62 -4.58 -2.05
N LEU A 104 -6.30 -4.67 -2.23
CA LEU A 104 -5.61 -5.96 -2.12
C LEU A 104 -5.21 -6.16 -0.67
N VAL A 105 -5.68 -7.25 -0.07
CA VAL A 105 -5.45 -7.55 1.34
C VAL A 105 -4.51 -8.73 1.49
N LEU A 106 -3.54 -8.60 2.38
CA LEU A 106 -2.63 -9.70 2.71
C LEU A 106 -2.64 -9.98 4.20
N PRO A 107 -2.68 -11.25 4.60
CA PRO A 107 -2.58 -11.59 6.03
C PRO A 107 -1.13 -11.51 6.50
N LYS A 108 -0.92 -11.13 7.75
CA LYS A 108 0.41 -11.12 8.36
C LYS A 108 0.62 -12.39 9.17
N PRO A 109 1.80 -12.98 9.13
CA PRO A 109 2.97 -12.55 8.35
C PRO A 109 2.86 -12.95 6.89
N ALA A 110 3.40 -12.10 6.00
CA ALA A 110 3.45 -12.40 4.58
C ALA A 110 4.91 -12.58 4.17
N SER A 111 5.17 -13.53 3.30
CA SER A 111 6.54 -13.76 2.82
C SER A 111 6.98 -12.64 1.90
N SER A 112 8.30 -12.43 1.82
CA SER A 112 8.86 -11.45 0.90
C SER A 112 8.41 -11.70 -0.52
N GLN A 113 8.36 -12.96 -0.91
CA GLN A 113 7.94 -13.33 -2.26
C GLN A 113 6.50 -12.93 -2.52
N THR A 114 5.60 -13.20 -1.57
CA THR A 114 4.20 -12.83 -1.73
C THR A 114 4.05 -11.33 -1.85
N VAL A 115 4.76 -10.57 -1.02
CA VAL A 115 4.69 -9.12 -1.06
C VAL A 115 5.22 -8.60 -2.39
N SER A 116 6.37 -9.10 -2.83
CA SER A 116 6.96 -8.67 -4.10
C SER A 116 6.06 -8.96 -5.28
N GLN A 117 5.44 -10.13 -5.30
CA GLN A 117 4.50 -10.47 -6.37
C GLN A 117 3.28 -9.56 -6.36
N SER A 118 2.79 -9.24 -5.16
CA SER A 118 1.65 -8.33 -5.03
C SER A 118 2.00 -6.95 -5.56
N LEU A 119 3.18 -6.46 -5.24
CA LEU A 119 3.64 -5.16 -5.72
C LEU A 119 3.77 -5.15 -7.25
N GLN A 120 4.32 -6.23 -7.83
CA GLN A 120 4.42 -6.34 -9.28
C GLN A 120 3.04 -6.32 -9.93
N LEU A 121 2.10 -7.01 -9.34
CA LEU A 121 0.74 -7.05 -9.86
C LEU A 121 0.12 -5.66 -9.85
N LEU A 122 0.30 -4.92 -8.75
CA LEU A 122 -0.23 -3.57 -8.66
C LEU A 122 0.42 -2.64 -9.66
N CYS A 123 1.73 -2.76 -9.88
CA CYS A 123 2.43 -1.96 -10.88
C CYS A 123 1.91 -2.26 -12.28
N GLY A 124 1.72 -3.54 -12.61
CA GLY A 124 1.20 -3.93 -13.90
C GLY A 124 -0.19 -3.39 -14.16
N THR A 125 -1.04 -3.40 -13.13
CA THR A 125 -2.38 -2.84 -13.23
C THR A 125 -2.31 -1.33 -13.50
N ARG A 126 -1.41 -0.63 -12.81
CA ARG A 126 -1.24 0.81 -13.03
C ARG A 126 -0.82 1.11 -14.45
N GLU A 127 0.10 0.32 -15.00
CA GLU A 127 0.54 0.55 -16.36
C GLU A 127 -0.57 0.33 -17.39
N ARG A 128 -1.40 -0.68 -17.15
CA ARG A 128 -2.48 -0.98 -18.08
C ARG A 128 -3.57 0.09 -18.10
N LEU A 129 -3.73 0.80 -17.02
CA LEU A 129 -4.74 1.85 -16.91
C LEU A 129 -4.31 3.15 -17.57
N ARG A 130 -3.11 3.20 -18.11
CA ARG A 130 -2.60 4.40 -18.79
C ARG A 130 -2.71 4.32 -20.31
#